data_5761424e79dfaf162dd0a040572a7332
#
_entry.id   5761424e79dfaf162dd0a040572a7332
#
_cell.length_a   1.000
_cell.length_b   1.000
_cell.length_c   1.000
_cell.angle_alpha   90.00
_cell.angle_beta   90.00
_cell.angle_gamma   90.00
#
_symmetry.space_group_name_H-M   'P 1'
#
loop_
_entity.id
_entity.type
_entity.pdbx_description
1 polymer ?
#
loop_
_entity_poly.entity_id
_entity_poly.type
_entity_poly.pdbx_seq_one_letter_code
_entity_poly.pdbx_strand_id
1 'polypeptide(L)'
;MEKAGATIVEQSVSGAAMGLGALKRARAVSKSRRAIKRWLKQYRVLAHVPVDSPAANFPICRITRKLGVKIIHLGAPQLWAWGAWRAGKLRKLTDLVLCLLPHEVSWFQERNIPNRFIGHPAINRELDLKALKTMLHGMPHGAPRLCLFPGSRPQEVRRNLGVLVK
;
A
#
# COMPACT_ATOMS: atom_id res chain seq x y z
N MET A 1 8.02 11.18 -4.28
CA MET A 1 7.62 10.85 -5.67
C MET A 1 8.06 11.94 -6.63
N GLU A 2 7.74 13.21 -6.42
CA GLU A 2 8.20 14.32 -7.29
C GLU A 2 9.72 14.38 -7.41
N LYS A 3 10.46 14.19 -6.31
CA LYS A 3 11.94 14.08 -6.32
C LYS A 3 12.49 12.95 -7.20
N ALA A 4 11.65 12.00 -7.58
CA ALA A 4 11.98 10.89 -8.50
C ALA A 4 11.41 11.11 -9.91
N GLY A 5 11.05 12.35 -10.27
CA GLY A 5 10.52 12.68 -11.59
C GLY A 5 9.06 12.31 -11.85
N ALA A 6 8.30 11.95 -10.80
CA ALA A 6 6.89 11.61 -10.96
C ALA A 6 6.01 12.87 -10.94
N THR A 7 5.06 12.95 -11.88
CA THR A 7 4.04 13.99 -11.89
C THR A 7 2.84 13.58 -11.04
N ILE A 8 2.43 14.42 -10.10
CA ILE A 8 1.23 14.20 -9.30
C ILE A 8 0.01 14.70 -10.06
N VAL A 9 -0.84 13.77 -10.49
CA VAL A 9 -2.09 14.09 -11.21
C VAL A 9 -3.23 14.42 -10.24
N GLU A 10 -3.30 13.69 -9.12
CA GLU A 10 -4.35 13.87 -8.11
C GLU A 10 -3.84 13.38 -6.75
N GLN A 11 -4.14 14.14 -5.70
CA GLN A 11 -3.86 13.72 -4.33
C GLN A 11 -5.12 13.11 -3.71
N SER A 12 -5.03 11.86 -3.27
CA SER A 12 -6.11 11.26 -2.49
C SER A 12 -6.08 11.77 -1.06
N VAL A 13 -7.24 12.04 -0.49
CA VAL A 13 -7.36 12.44 0.91
C VAL A 13 -6.92 11.26 1.79
N SER A 14 -5.78 11.40 2.45
CA SER A 14 -5.31 10.44 3.44
C SER A 14 -6.08 10.66 4.75
N GLY A 15 -6.67 9.62 5.28
CA GLY A 15 -7.31 9.63 6.59
C GLY A 15 -8.33 8.52 6.74
N ALA A 16 -8.14 7.66 7.74
CA ALA A 16 -9.17 6.72 8.18
C ALA A 16 -10.18 7.48 9.05
N ALA A 17 -11.32 7.85 8.49
CA ALA A 17 -12.44 8.36 9.26
C ALA A 17 -13.59 7.35 9.24
N MET A 18 -14.08 6.98 10.40
CA MET A 18 -15.32 6.23 10.58
C MET A 18 -16.47 7.20 10.90
N GLY A 19 -17.68 6.90 10.48
CA GLY A 19 -18.87 7.70 10.74
C GLY A 19 -19.26 8.65 9.60
N LEU A 20 -19.79 9.84 9.93
CA LEU A 20 -20.28 10.87 8.97
C LEU A 20 -19.25 11.29 7.91
N GLY A 21 -17.97 10.98 8.12
CA GLY A 21 -16.90 11.12 7.15
C GLY A 21 -17.00 10.18 5.93
N ALA A 22 -17.80 9.11 6.01
CA ALA A 22 -17.90 8.12 4.92
C ALA A 22 -18.49 8.72 3.64
N LEU A 23 -19.48 9.59 3.75
CA LEU A 23 -20.10 10.26 2.57
C LEU A 23 -19.14 11.27 1.93
N LYS A 24 -18.44 12.06 2.74
CA LYS A 24 -17.40 12.98 2.25
C LYS A 24 -16.29 12.21 1.55
N ARG A 25 -15.90 11.07 2.10
CA ARG A 25 -14.89 10.17 1.54
C ARG A 25 -15.34 9.54 0.22
N ALA A 26 -16.60 9.06 0.14
CA ALA A 26 -17.14 8.51 -1.10
C ALA A 26 -17.17 9.57 -2.22
N ARG A 27 -17.53 10.83 -1.91
CA ARG A 27 -17.48 11.96 -2.86
C ARG A 27 -16.06 12.28 -3.29
N ALA A 28 -15.09 12.30 -2.37
CA ALA A 28 -13.66 12.53 -2.68
C ALA A 28 -13.12 11.44 -3.60
N VAL A 29 -13.36 10.18 -3.27
CA VAL A 29 -12.96 9.03 -4.12
C VAL A 29 -13.60 9.11 -5.50
N SER A 30 -14.88 9.49 -5.58
CA SER A 30 -15.60 9.69 -6.86
C SER A 30 -15.01 10.83 -7.68
N LYS A 31 -14.60 11.93 -7.02
CA LYS A 31 -13.93 13.07 -7.66
C LYS A 31 -12.57 12.64 -8.25
N SER A 32 -11.73 11.99 -7.44
CA SER A 32 -10.42 11.48 -7.89
C SER A 32 -10.55 10.50 -9.05
N ARG A 33 -11.54 9.60 -9.00
CA ARG A 33 -11.82 8.66 -10.12
C ARG A 33 -12.19 9.39 -11.40
N ARG A 34 -12.99 10.46 -11.32
CA ARG A 34 -13.35 11.28 -12.49
C ARG A 34 -12.14 12.04 -13.05
N ALA A 35 -11.28 12.57 -12.19
CA ALA A 35 -10.06 13.24 -12.61
C ALA A 35 -9.12 12.26 -13.33
N ILE A 36 -8.87 11.09 -12.75
CA ILE A 36 -8.06 10.03 -13.37
C ILE A 36 -8.65 9.59 -14.71
N LYS A 37 -9.98 9.41 -14.81
CA LYS A 37 -10.64 9.03 -16.06
C LYS A 37 -10.48 10.09 -17.15
N ARG A 38 -10.53 11.39 -16.79
CA ARG A 38 -10.28 12.49 -17.74
C ARG A 38 -8.84 12.48 -18.21
N TRP A 39 -7.88 12.34 -17.29
CA TRP A 39 -6.46 12.26 -17.59
C TRP A 39 -6.13 11.08 -18.54
N LEU A 40 -6.66 9.90 -18.25
CA LEU A 40 -6.50 8.70 -19.10
C LEU A 40 -7.06 8.84 -20.52
N LYS A 41 -7.94 9.80 -20.79
CA LYS A 41 -8.41 10.10 -22.15
C LYS A 41 -7.43 10.96 -22.93
N GLN A 42 -6.60 11.73 -22.24
CA GLN A 42 -5.66 12.69 -22.84
C GLN A 42 -4.28 12.07 -23.09
N TYR A 43 -3.93 11.04 -22.31
CA TYR A 43 -2.60 10.45 -22.34
C TYR A 43 -2.65 8.96 -22.65
N ARG A 44 -1.72 8.50 -23.49
CA ARG A 44 -1.52 7.07 -23.72
C ARG A 44 -0.78 6.46 -22.53
N VAL A 45 -1.42 5.57 -21.80
CA VAL A 45 -0.86 4.89 -20.65
C VAL A 45 -0.33 3.52 -21.08
N LEU A 46 0.94 3.25 -20.85
CA LEU A 46 1.57 1.96 -21.16
C LEU A 46 1.25 0.90 -20.12
N ALA A 47 1.30 1.28 -18.83
CA ALA A 47 0.99 0.40 -17.72
C ALA A 47 0.35 1.18 -16.56
N HIS A 48 -0.55 0.52 -15.84
CA HIS A 48 -1.11 0.99 -14.57
C HIS A 48 -0.51 0.16 -13.45
N VAL A 49 0.13 0.83 -12.49
CA VAL A 49 0.73 0.17 -11.33
C VAL A 49 -0.05 0.56 -10.06
N PRO A 50 -1.11 -0.19 -9.72
CA PRO A 50 -1.79 -0.01 -8.44
C PRO A 50 -0.89 -0.49 -7.30
N VAL A 51 -0.89 0.26 -6.19
CA VAL A 51 -0.08 -0.08 -5.01
C VAL A 51 -1.00 -0.45 -3.85
N ASP A 52 -0.77 -1.64 -3.25
CA ASP A 52 -1.50 -2.15 -2.07
C ASP A 52 -3.03 -2.06 -2.21
N SER A 53 -3.71 -1.42 -1.36
CA SER A 53 -5.16 -1.23 -1.13
C SER A 53 -6.11 -1.61 -2.29
N PRO A 54 -6.69 -2.82 -2.31
CA PRO A 54 -7.64 -3.24 -3.35
C PRO A 54 -8.90 -2.36 -3.39
N ALA A 55 -9.33 -1.86 -2.25
CA ALA A 55 -10.54 -1.03 -2.16
C ALA A 55 -10.39 0.29 -2.94
N ALA A 56 -9.24 0.91 -2.88
CA ALA A 56 -8.92 2.13 -3.62
C ALA A 56 -8.66 1.83 -5.11
N ASN A 57 -7.90 0.76 -5.38
CA ASN A 57 -7.31 0.49 -6.69
C ASN A 57 -8.25 -0.26 -7.66
N PHE A 58 -9.05 -1.23 -7.22
CA PHE A 58 -9.91 -2.01 -8.11
C PHE A 58 -10.88 -1.17 -8.97
N PRO A 59 -11.45 -0.07 -8.49
CA PRO A 59 -12.26 0.80 -9.34
C PRO A 59 -11.47 1.43 -10.49
N ILE A 60 -10.21 1.79 -10.25
CA ILE A 60 -9.32 2.37 -11.27
C ILE A 60 -8.84 1.27 -12.22
N CYS A 61 -8.45 0.09 -11.69
CA CYS A 61 -8.10 -1.07 -12.51
C CYS A 61 -9.20 -1.46 -13.52
N ARG A 62 -10.48 -1.34 -13.15
CA ARG A 62 -11.58 -1.58 -14.10
C ARG A 62 -11.61 -0.57 -15.25
N ILE A 63 -11.24 0.67 -14.98
CA ILE A 63 -11.19 1.71 -16.02
C ILE A 63 -10.02 1.44 -16.96
N THR A 64 -8.83 1.22 -16.43
CA THR A 64 -7.62 0.97 -17.21
C THR A 64 -7.68 -0.35 -17.96
N ARG A 65 -8.30 -1.40 -17.38
CA ARG A 65 -8.53 -2.67 -18.06
C ARG A 65 -9.42 -2.52 -19.30
N LYS A 66 -10.47 -1.70 -19.24
CA LYS A 66 -11.32 -1.41 -20.39
C LYS A 66 -10.60 -0.65 -21.52
N LEU A 67 -9.51 0.02 -21.19
CA LEU A 67 -8.65 0.72 -22.15
C LEU A 67 -7.51 -0.17 -22.68
N GLY A 68 -7.49 -1.46 -22.35
CA GLY A 68 -6.43 -2.38 -22.76
C GLY A 68 -5.07 -2.16 -22.07
N VAL A 69 -5.02 -1.34 -21.03
CA VAL A 69 -3.78 -1.03 -20.32
C VAL A 69 -3.34 -2.22 -19.45
N LYS A 70 -2.06 -2.56 -19.51
CA LYS A 70 -1.44 -3.57 -18.64
C LYS A 70 -1.48 -3.14 -17.19
N ILE A 71 -1.85 -4.05 -16.29
CA ILE A 71 -2.02 -3.77 -14.85
C ILE A 71 -1.07 -4.64 -14.04
N ILE A 72 -0.10 -3.98 -13.39
CA ILE A 72 0.93 -4.63 -12.57
C ILE A 72 0.72 -4.19 -11.11
N HIS A 73 0.18 -5.05 -10.28
CA HIS A 73 -0.14 -4.72 -8.88
C HIS A 73 1.12 -4.80 -8.01
N LEU A 74 1.60 -3.68 -7.51
CA LEU A 74 2.76 -3.58 -6.64
C LEU A 74 2.37 -3.71 -5.18
N GLY A 75 3.04 -4.61 -4.46
CA GLY A 75 2.67 -4.97 -3.10
C GLY A 75 1.38 -5.79 -3.11
N ALA A 76 1.53 -7.09 -3.03
CA ALA A 76 0.41 -8.02 -3.08
C ALA A 76 -0.64 -7.67 -2.02
N PRO A 77 -1.93 -7.55 -2.39
CA PRO A 77 -2.95 -7.32 -1.39
C PRO A 77 -3.07 -8.53 -0.48
N GLN A 78 -3.13 -8.32 0.83
CA GLN A 78 -3.15 -9.37 1.86
C GLN A 78 -4.46 -10.19 1.85
N LEU A 79 -4.83 -10.71 0.68
CA LEU A 79 -6.04 -11.51 0.51
C LEU A 79 -5.92 -12.87 1.19
N TRP A 80 -4.71 -13.35 1.36
CA TRP A 80 -4.40 -14.59 2.08
C TRP A 80 -4.81 -14.51 3.56
N ALA A 81 -4.74 -13.34 4.17
CA ALA A 81 -5.07 -13.17 5.57
C ALA A 81 -6.59 -13.02 5.82
N TRP A 82 -7.30 -12.26 4.97
CA TRP A 82 -8.70 -11.92 5.26
C TRP A 82 -9.51 -11.48 4.03
N GLY A 83 -9.34 -12.10 2.91
CA GLY A 83 -10.04 -11.65 1.71
C GLY A 83 -9.95 -12.59 0.53
N ALA A 84 -9.78 -13.88 0.77
CA ALA A 84 -9.56 -14.89 -0.26
C ALA A 84 -10.63 -14.89 -1.37
N TRP A 85 -11.90 -14.57 -1.06
CA TRP A 85 -12.98 -14.42 -2.06
C TRP A 85 -12.73 -13.33 -3.11
N ARG A 86 -11.82 -12.40 -2.85
CA ARG A 86 -11.44 -11.32 -3.78
C ARG A 86 -10.39 -11.77 -4.80
N ALA A 87 -9.81 -12.96 -4.63
CA ALA A 87 -8.76 -13.48 -5.52
C ALA A 87 -9.24 -13.56 -6.97
N GLY A 88 -10.46 -14.06 -7.21
CA GLY A 88 -11.06 -14.12 -8.54
C GLY A 88 -11.22 -12.73 -9.19
N LYS A 89 -11.48 -11.70 -8.39
CA LYS A 89 -11.56 -10.32 -8.86
C LYS A 89 -10.18 -9.75 -9.18
N LEU A 90 -9.18 -10.02 -8.31
CA LEU A 90 -7.80 -9.61 -8.57
C LEU A 90 -7.29 -10.24 -9.88
N ARG A 91 -7.49 -11.56 -10.06
CA ARG A 91 -7.12 -12.29 -11.29
C ARG A 91 -7.70 -11.65 -12.55
N LYS A 92 -8.96 -11.21 -12.51
CA LYS A 92 -9.61 -10.55 -13.66
C LYS A 92 -9.10 -9.14 -13.94
N LEU A 93 -8.60 -8.46 -12.92
CA LEU A 93 -8.23 -7.05 -13.00
C LEU A 93 -6.74 -6.80 -13.14
N THR A 94 -5.88 -7.80 -12.92
CA THR A 94 -4.42 -7.62 -12.97
C THR A 94 -3.78 -8.59 -13.94
N ASP A 95 -2.69 -8.18 -14.56
CA ASP A 95 -1.88 -9.04 -15.43
C ASP A 95 -0.70 -9.65 -14.65
N LEU A 96 -0.22 -8.97 -13.59
CA LEU A 96 0.87 -9.43 -12.75
C LEU A 96 0.72 -8.86 -11.35
N VAL A 97 1.04 -9.66 -10.34
CA VAL A 97 1.14 -9.23 -8.93
C VAL A 97 2.60 -9.32 -8.50
N LEU A 98 3.14 -8.23 -7.97
CA LEU A 98 4.49 -8.17 -7.41
C LEU A 98 4.41 -8.41 -5.90
N CYS A 99 4.85 -9.58 -5.47
CA CYS A 99 4.81 -10.03 -4.08
C CYS A 99 5.99 -9.47 -3.30
N LEU A 100 5.74 -8.97 -2.11
CA LEU A 100 6.76 -8.46 -1.18
C LEU A 100 7.23 -9.55 -0.20
N LEU A 101 6.39 -10.56 0.07
CA LEU A 101 6.66 -11.63 1.01
C LEU A 101 6.73 -12.98 0.29
N PRO A 102 7.68 -13.86 0.67
CA PRO A 102 7.88 -15.13 -0.05
C PRO A 102 6.64 -16.04 -0.08
N HIS A 103 5.90 -16.13 1.02
CA HIS A 103 4.71 -16.99 1.14
C HIS A 103 3.53 -16.53 0.27
N GLU A 104 3.53 -15.29 -0.21
CA GLU A 104 2.48 -14.78 -1.10
C GLU A 104 2.53 -15.48 -2.47
N VAL A 105 3.73 -15.88 -2.90
CA VAL A 105 3.95 -16.47 -4.23
C VAL A 105 3.13 -17.74 -4.41
N SER A 106 3.29 -18.71 -3.52
CA SER A 106 2.54 -19.98 -3.57
C SER A 106 1.04 -19.76 -3.50
N TRP A 107 0.61 -18.88 -2.59
CA TRP A 107 -0.81 -18.56 -2.41
C TRP A 107 -1.47 -18.03 -3.68
N PHE A 108 -0.79 -17.14 -4.44
CA PHE A 108 -1.29 -16.62 -5.72
C PHE A 108 -1.16 -17.63 -6.86
N GLN A 109 -0.11 -18.44 -6.88
CA GLN A 109 0.07 -19.53 -7.87
C GLN A 109 -1.06 -20.54 -7.79
N GLU A 110 -1.42 -21.02 -6.61
CA GLU A 110 -2.53 -21.94 -6.38
C GLU A 110 -3.88 -21.42 -6.92
N ARG A 111 -4.00 -20.09 -7.08
CA ARG A 111 -5.23 -19.42 -7.57
C ARG A 111 -5.12 -18.95 -9.02
N ASN A 112 -4.08 -19.42 -9.72
CA ASN A 112 -3.80 -19.04 -11.11
C ASN A 112 -3.74 -17.52 -11.30
N ILE A 113 -3.09 -16.82 -10.38
CA ILE A 113 -2.82 -15.38 -10.44
C ILE A 113 -1.34 -15.22 -10.79
N PRO A 114 -1.00 -14.65 -11.97
CA PRO A 114 0.39 -14.39 -12.33
C PRO A 114 1.06 -13.51 -11.28
N ASN A 115 2.18 -13.95 -10.76
CA ASN A 115 2.87 -13.23 -9.70
C ASN A 115 4.38 -13.40 -9.77
N ARG A 116 5.11 -12.49 -9.12
CA ARG A 116 6.57 -12.54 -8.99
C ARG A 116 6.99 -11.99 -7.64
N PHE A 117 7.92 -12.66 -6.98
CA PHE A 117 8.57 -12.14 -5.78
C PHE A 117 9.59 -11.07 -6.15
N ILE A 118 9.55 -9.93 -5.47
CA ILE A 118 10.47 -8.80 -5.68
C ILE A 118 11.20 -8.38 -4.40
N GLY A 119 10.89 -8.97 -3.26
CA GLY A 119 11.41 -8.58 -1.95
C GLY A 119 10.69 -7.36 -1.35
N HIS A 120 10.96 -7.14 -0.08
CA HIS A 120 10.34 -6.02 0.65
C HIS A 120 11.31 -4.83 0.70
N PRO A 121 10.90 -3.61 0.30
CA PRO A 121 11.80 -2.46 0.20
C PRO A 121 12.43 -2.05 1.53
N ALA A 122 11.81 -2.39 2.67
CA ALA A 122 12.39 -2.12 3.98
C ALA A 122 13.62 -3.01 4.29
N ILE A 123 13.73 -4.19 3.66
CA ILE A 123 14.86 -5.10 3.88
C ILE A 123 16.10 -4.63 3.09
N ASN A 124 15.87 -4.03 1.92
CA ASN A 124 16.95 -3.54 1.05
C ASN A 124 17.42 -2.11 1.40
N ARG A 125 16.89 -1.55 2.48
CA ARG A 125 17.30 -0.22 2.93
C ARG A 125 18.66 -0.31 3.60
N GLU A 126 19.65 0.40 3.06
CA GLU A 126 20.93 0.59 3.74
C GLU A 126 20.69 1.30 5.09
N LEU A 127 21.21 0.69 6.16
CA LEU A 127 21.15 1.28 7.48
C LEU A 127 22.34 2.20 7.65
N ASP A 128 22.11 3.44 8.02
CA ASP A 128 23.15 4.35 8.45
C ASP A 128 23.67 3.93 9.85
N LEU A 129 24.65 3.04 9.84
CA LEU A 129 25.25 2.49 11.08
C LEU A 129 25.92 3.57 11.93
N LYS A 130 26.40 4.68 11.32
CA LYS A 130 26.98 5.80 12.09
C LYS A 130 25.89 6.55 12.84
N ALA A 131 24.80 6.90 12.17
CA ALA A 131 23.65 7.55 12.82
C ALA A 131 23.06 6.66 13.93
N LEU A 132 22.92 5.36 13.68
CA LEU A 132 22.46 4.41 14.69
C LEU A 132 23.40 4.33 15.91
N LYS A 133 24.69 4.26 15.70
CA LYS A 133 25.68 4.29 16.80
C LYS A 133 25.59 5.58 17.61
N THR A 134 25.49 6.72 16.95
CA THR A 134 25.35 8.02 17.62
C THR A 134 24.08 8.07 18.49
N MET A 135 22.94 7.59 17.95
CA MET A 135 21.69 7.50 18.71
C MET A 135 21.83 6.56 19.92
N LEU A 136 22.49 5.43 19.77
CA LEU A 136 22.73 4.47 20.86
C LEU A 136 23.63 5.05 21.96
N HIS A 137 24.64 5.84 21.62
CA HIS A 137 25.52 6.49 22.61
C HIS A 137 24.80 7.57 23.42
N GLY A 138 23.77 8.22 22.85
CA GLY A 138 22.95 9.19 23.57
C GLY A 138 21.90 8.57 24.50
N MET A 139 21.76 7.25 24.53
CA MET A 139 20.82 6.55 25.40
C MET A 139 21.44 6.24 26.76
N PRO A 140 20.66 6.28 27.86
CA PRO A 140 21.13 5.91 29.21
C PRO A 140 21.78 4.51 29.22
N HIS A 141 22.94 4.40 29.88
CA HIS A 141 23.62 3.13 30.07
C HIS A 141 23.21 2.47 31.41
N GLY A 142 23.27 1.14 31.45
CA GLY A 142 23.12 0.39 32.71
C GLY A 142 21.71 -0.14 33.01
N ALA A 143 20.70 0.15 32.19
CA ALA A 143 19.37 -0.42 32.33
C ALA A 143 18.95 -1.26 31.12
N PRO A 144 18.09 -2.27 31.24
CA PRO A 144 17.50 -2.96 30.12
C PRO A 144 16.74 -1.97 29.23
N ARG A 145 16.93 -2.05 27.90
CA ARG A 145 16.26 -1.18 26.93
C ARG A 145 15.00 -1.87 26.45
N LEU A 146 13.86 -1.20 26.63
CA LEU A 146 12.58 -1.67 26.15
C LEU A 146 12.11 -0.81 24.97
N CYS A 147 11.80 -1.45 23.84
CA CYS A 147 11.22 -0.79 22.69
C CYS A 147 9.71 -1.00 22.66
N LEU A 148 8.95 0.08 22.65
CA LEU A 148 7.49 0.03 22.56
C LEU A 148 7.05 0.29 21.12
N PHE A 149 6.15 -0.55 20.60
CA PHE A 149 5.59 -0.45 19.25
C PHE A 149 4.07 -0.24 19.33
N PRO A 150 3.61 0.97 19.66
CA PRO A 150 2.18 1.24 19.87
C PRO A 150 1.35 1.23 18.60
N GLY A 151 1.99 1.21 17.42
CA GLY A 151 1.37 1.24 16.11
C GLY A 151 1.82 2.43 15.27
N SER A 152 1.40 2.45 14.01
CA SER A 152 1.79 3.47 13.03
C SER A 152 0.74 4.56 12.81
N ARG A 153 -0.50 4.38 13.30
CA ARG A 153 -1.60 5.31 13.14
C ARG A 153 -1.92 6.03 14.45
N PRO A 154 -2.34 7.31 14.42
CA PRO A 154 -2.66 8.06 15.63
C PRO A 154 -3.66 7.37 16.56
N GLN A 155 -4.65 6.66 15.98
CA GLN A 155 -5.63 5.92 16.76
C GLN A 155 -5.04 4.67 17.44
N GLU A 156 -4.14 3.96 16.75
CA GLU A 156 -3.42 2.80 17.30
C GLU A 156 -2.55 3.25 18.45
N VAL A 157 -1.77 4.32 18.25
CA VAL A 157 -0.91 4.90 19.30
C VAL A 157 -1.72 5.30 20.53
N ARG A 158 -2.83 6.02 20.35
CA ARG A 158 -3.70 6.44 21.47
C ARG A 158 -4.28 5.26 22.26
N ARG A 159 -4.63 4.17 21.58
CA ARG A 159 -5.20 2.98 22.23
C ARG A 159 -4.14 2.15 22.96
N ASN A 160 -3.00 1.96 22.33
CA ASN A 160 -2.03 0.96 22.75
C ASN A 160 -0.98 1.54 23.71
N LEU A 161 -0.58 2.81 23.54
CA LEU A 161 0.50 3.40 24.33
C LEU A 161 0.20 3.36 25.84
N GLY A 162 -1.00 3.70 26.25
CA GLY A 162 -1.39 3.69 27.65
C GLY A 162 -1.38 2.30 28.31
N VAL A 163 -1.47 1.24 27.51
CA VAL A 163 -1.36 -0.16 27.98
C VAL A 163 0.10 -0.59 28.01
N LEU A 164 0.90 -0.15 27.05
CA LEU A 164 2.31 -0.57 26.93
C LEU A 164 3.24 0.11 27.94
N VAL A 165 2.83 1.25 28.53
CA VAL A 165 3.62 1.99 29.53
C VAL A 165 3.22 1.65 30.99
N LYS A 166 2.22 0.81 31.21
CA LYS A 166 1.85 0.26 32.54
C LYS A 166 2.68 -0.97 32.86
#